data_6f9c9b4024ed18c2a8426827111e37e3
#
_entry.id   6f9c9b4024ed18c2a8426827111e37e3
#
_cell.length_a   1.000
_cell.length_b   1.000
_cell.length_c   1.000
_cell.angle_alpha   90.00
_cell.angle_beta   90.00
_cell.angle_gamma   90.00
#
_symmetry.space_group_name_H-M   'P 1'
#
loop_
_entity.id
_entity.type
_entity.pdbx_description
1 polymer ?
#
loop_
_entity_poly.entity_id
_entity_poly.type
_entity_poly.pdbx_seq_one_letter_code
_entity_poly.pdbx_strand_id
1 'polypeptide(L)'
;MALPAAPEWLTKRDGALKPGLRDYIAIVMIANRPEYRLEVRPASGKFACVVSYTVNGKLIDDGKESHPSADAAWANGLSRLQAKLGW
;
A
#
# COMPACT_ATOMS: atom_id res chain seq x y z
N MET A 1 -12.65 6.11 -4.95
CA MET A 1 -12.08 4.80 -5.25
C MET A 1 -12.10 3.91 -4.03
N ALA A 2 -12.53 2.67 -4.19
CA ALA A 2 -12.59 1.74 -3.07
C ALA A 2 -11.19 1.19 -2.76
N LEU A 3 -10.88 1.07 -1.47
CA LEU A 3 -9.66 0.41 -1.05
C LEU A 3 -9.74 -1.09 -1.30
N PRO A 4 -8.61 -1.77 -1.53
CA PRO A 4 -8.61 -3.22 -1.57
C PRO A 4 -8.94 -3.80 -0.20
N ALA A 5 -9.39 -5.04 -0.17
CA ALA A 5 -9.59 -5.75 1.09
C ALA A 5 -8.24 -6.00 1.76
N ALA A 6 -8.20 -5.92 3.08
CA ALA A 6 -6.97 -6.22 3.80
C ALA A 6 -6.61 -7.71 3.61
N PRO A 7 -5.39 -8.02 3.20
CA PRO A 7 -4.98 -9.41 3.00
C PRO A 7 -4.90 -10.16 4.32
N GLU A 8 -4.99 -11.48 4.25
CA GLU A 8 -4.98 -12.33 5.43
C GLU A 8 -3.68 -12.19 6.23
N TRP A 9 -2.54 -12.06 5.54
CA TRP A 9 -1.26 -11.92 6.24
C TRP A 9 -1.22 -10.64 7.10
N LEU A 10 -2.00 -9.63 6.73
CA LEU A 10 -2.10 -8.38 7.49
C LEU A 10 -3.09 -8.51 8.63
N THR A 11 -4.28 -9.08 8.39
CA THR A 11 -5.30 -9.23 9.44
C THR A 11 -4.85 -10.16 10.56
N LYS A 12 -4.06 -11.17 10.24
CA LYS A 12 -3.44 -12.07 11.24
C LYS A 12 -2.53 -11.33 12.21
N ARG A 13 -2.03 -10.17 11.84
CA ARG A 13 -1.09 -9.39 12.67
C ARG A 13 -1.76 -8.15 13.26
N ASP A 14 -3.07 -8.22 13.44
CA ASP A 14 -3.87 -7.10 13.97
C ASP A 14 -3.75 -5.87 13.05
N GLY A 15 -3.67 -6.11 11.76
CA GLY A 15 -3.55 -5.07 10.76
C GLY A 15 -4.84 -4.76 10.06
N ALA A 16 -4.90 -3.57 9.47
CA ALA A 16 -6.05 -3.11 8.71
C ALA A 16 -5.61 -2.09 7.66
N LEU A 17 -6.47 -1.85 6.67
CA LEU A 17 -6.27 -0.78 5.71
C LEU A 17 -7.32 0.30 5.97
N LYS A 18 -6.87 1.56 6.03
CA LYS A 18 -7.74 2.72 6.17
C LYS A 18 -7.51 3.69 5.02
N PRO A 19 -8.53 4.47 4.63
CA PRO A 19 -8.33 5.50 3.61
C PRO A 19 -7.40 6.59 4.13
N GLY A 20 -6.53 7.09 3.24
CA GLY A 20 -5.69 8.24 3.53
C GLY A 20 -6.43 9.54 3.28
N LEU A 21 -5.67 10.64 3.26
CA LEU A 21 -6.22 11.99 3.07
C LEU A 21 -6.73 12.24 1.65
N ARG A 22 -6.31 11.45 0.68
CA ARG A 22 -6.68 11.58 -0.72
C ARG A 22 -7.12 10.23 -1.26
N ASP A 23 -7.86 10.27 -2.36
CA ASP A 23 -8.10 9.05 -3.14
C ASP A 23 -6.76 8.43 -3.54
N TYR A 24 -6.72 7.13 -3.70
CA TYR A 24 -5.51 6.39 -4.07
C TYR A 24 -4.42 6.34 -2.99
N ILE A 25 -4.75 6.76 -1.76
CA ILE A 25 -3.85 6.59 -0.62
C ILE A 25 -4.51 5.67 0.40
N ALA A 26 -3.77 4.67 0.84
CA ALA A 26 -4.20 3.78 1.92
C ALA A 26 -3.15 3.79 3.03
N ILE A 27 -3.61 3.75 4.26
CA ILE A 27 -2.74 3.65 5.43
C ILE A 27 -2.85 2.25 5.99
N VAL A 28 -1.69 1.59 6.13
CA VAL A 28 -1.62 0.28 6.76
C VAL A 28 -1.50 0.49 8.26
N MET A 29 -2.51 0.04 8.99
CA MET A 29 -2.57 0.11 10.44
C MET A 29 -2.12 -1.21 11.02
N ILE A 30 -1.26 -1.17 12.02
CA ILE A 30 -0.87 -2.36 12.80
C ILE A 30 -1.11 -2.03 14.27
N ALA A 31 -1.92 -2.84 14.95
CA ALA A 31 -2.28 -2.62 16.35
C ALA A 31 -2.79 -1.19 16.60
N ASN A 32 -3.65 -0.70 15.71
CA ASN A 32 -4.22 0.65 15.73
C ASN A 32 -3.22 1.79 15.54
N ARG A 33 -2.05 1.51 14.99
CA ARG A 33 -1.04 2.53 14.69
C ARG A 33 -0.82 2.64 13.20
N PRO A 34 -0.74 3.86 12.63
CA PRO A 34 -0.37 4.01 11.22
C PRO A 34 1.13 3.68 11.06
N GLU A 35 1.42 2.63 10.32
CA GLU A 35 2.79 2.16 10.13
C GLU A 35 3.31 2.40 8.72
N TYR A 36 2.46 2.14 7.71
CA TYR A 36 2.88 2.23 6.31
C TYR A 36 1.84 2.99 5.50
N ARG A 37 2.31 3.59 4.40
CA ARG A 37 1.47 4.33 3.47
C ARG A 37 1.65 3.73 2.08
N LEU A 38 0.53 3.44 1.44
CA LEU A 38 0.48 3.00 0.06
C LEU A 38 -0.14 4.11 -0.77
N GLU A 39 0.49 4.48 -1.87
CA GLU A 39 -0.05 5.47 -2.78
C GLU A 39 -0.02 4.95 -4.21
N VAL A 40 -1.17 4.87 -4.86
CA VAL A 40 -1.28 4.52 -6.27
C VAL A 40 -1.18 5.80 -7.08
N ARG A 41 -0.24 5.85 -8.02
CA ARG A 41 0.00 7.01 -8.88
C ARG A 41 -0.19 6.62 -10.35
N PRO A 42 -0.80 7.51 -11.15
CA PRO A 42 -0.86 7.28 -12.58
C PRO A 42 0.55 7.38 -13.20
N ALA A 43 0.84 6.50 -14.14
CA ALA A 43 2.13 6.45 -14.79
C ALA A 43 1.95 6.05 -16.26
N SER A 44 1.87 7.04 -17.16
CA SER A 44 1.77 6.84 -18.62
C SER A 44 0.63 5.88 -19.01
N GLY A 45 -0.57 6.15 -18.51
CA GLY A 45 -1.74 5.31 -18.79
C GLY A 45 -1.83 4.04 -17.96
N LYS A 46 -0.90 3.84 -17.05
CA LYS A 46 -0.89 2.71 -16.11
C LYS A 46 -0.85 3.24 -14.68
N PHE A 47 -0.76 2.34 -13.72
CA PHE A 47 -0.74 2.69 -12.30
C PHE A 47 0.45 2.06 -11.62
N ALA A 48 1.07 2.80 -10.71
CA ALA A 48 2.17 2.30 -9.88
C ALA A 48 1.81 2.52 -8.42
N CYS A 49 2.32 1.66 -7.52
CA CYS A 49 2.10 1.80 -6.09
C CYS A 49 3.41 2.10 -5.39
N VAL A 50 3.45 3.21 -4.67
CA VAL A 50 4.58 3.62 -3.85
C VAL A 50 4.28 3.25 -2.40
N VAL A 51 5.24 2.58 -1.75
CA VAL A 51 5.11 2.16 -0.35
C VAL A 51 6.14 2.92 0.48
N SER A 52 5.70 3.50 1.59
CA SER A 52 6.58 4.26 2.47
C SER A 52 6.20 4.09 3.94
N TYR A 53 7.13 4.46 4.82
CA TYR A 53 6.82 4.55 6.25
C TYR A 53 6.03 5.82 6.54
N THR A 54 5.01 5.73 7.41
CA THR A 54 4.24 6.92 7.79
C THR A 54 5.04 7.88 8.66
N VAL A 55 5.94 7.35 9.48
CA VAL A 55 6.64 8.14 10.50
C VAL A 55 7.63 9.14 9.91
N ASN A 56 8.28 8.80 8.80
CA ASN A 56 9.32 9.67 8.22
C ASN A 56 9.21 9.81 6.70
N GLY A 57 8.25 9.16 6.05
CA GLY A 57 8.07 9.19 4.61
C GLY A 57 9.14 8.45 3.82
N LYS A 58 10.02 7.69 4.49
CA LYS A 58 11.08 6.95 3.81
C LYS A 58 10.49 5.86 2.93
N LEU A 59 10.97 5.74 1.70
CA LEU A 59 10.45 4.78 0.74
C LEU A 59 10.85 3.35 1.08
N ILE A 60 9.87 2.45 0.97
CA ILE A 60 10.08 1.00 1.00
C ILE A 60 10.12 0.49 -0.44
N ASP A 61 9.19 0.97 -1.28
CA ASP A 61 9.13 0.66 -2.70
C ASP A 61 8.80 1.95 -3.44
N ASP A 62 9.60 2.29 -4.43
CA ASP A 62 9.46 3.55 -5.17
C ASP A 62 8.45 3.49 -6.31
N GLY A 63 7.79 2.36 -6.52
CA GLY A 63 6.78 2.22 -7.56
C GLY A 63 7.34 2.18 -8.97
N LYS A 64 8.49 1.58 -9.19
CA LYS A 64 9.08 1.46 -10.51
C LYS A 64 8.26 0.60 -11.46
N GLU A 65 7.56 -0.40 -10.93
CA GLU A 65 6.69 -1.24 -11.74
C GLU A 65 5.34 -0.57 -11.92
N SER A 66 4.79 -0.64 -13.14
CA SER A 66 3.46 -0.13 -13.42
C SER A 66 2.52 -1.27 -13.83
N HIS A 67 1.24 -1.08 -13.60
CA HIS A 67 0.21 -2.09 -13.78
C HIS A 67 -0.97 -1.54 -14.57
N PRO A 68 -1.73 -2.38 -15.26
CA PRO A 68 -2.83 -1.91 -16.10
C PRO A 68 -4.04 -1.37 -15.31
N SER A 69 -4.12 -1.64 -14.02
CA SER A 69 -5.24 -1.17 -13.19
C SER A 69 -4.77 -0.74 -11.82
N ALA A 70 -5.57 0.08 -11.14
CA ALA A 70 -5.31 0.49 -9.77
C ALA A 70 -5.35 -0.72 -8.83
N ASP A 71 -6.27 -1.67 -9.05
CA ASP A 71 -6.35 -2.87 -8.22
C ASP A 71 -5.07 -3.70 -8.32
N ALA A 72 -4.50 -3.85 -9.51
CA ALA A 72 -3.23 -4.54 -9.68
C ALA A 72 -2.09 -3.79 -8.99
N ALA A 73 -2.09 -2.46 -9.03
CA ALA A 73 -1.09 -1.66 -8.34
C ALA A 73 -1.19 -1.82 -6.82
N TRP A 74 -2.41 -1.80 -6.25
CA TRP A 74 -2.61 -2.06 -4.83
C TRP A 74 -2.08 -3.43 -4.43
N ALA A 75 -2.40 -4.47 -5.21
CA ALA A 75 -1.94 -5.82 -4.93
C ALA A 75 -0.42 -5.93 -4.95
N ASN A 76 0.22 -5.26 -5.91
CA ASN A 76 1.67 -5.23 -5.98
C ASN A 76 2.29 -4.53 -4.78
N GLY A 77 1.74 -3.38 -4.38
CA GLY A 77 2.23 -2.64 -3.21
C GLY A 77 2.14 -3.45 -1.93
N LEU A 78 1.01 -4.12 -1.72
CA LEU A 78 0.84 -4.99 -0.55
C LEU A 78 1.80 -6.18 -0.58
N SER A 79 2.02 -6.78 -1.76
CA SER A 79 2.96 -7.88 -1.92
C SER A 79 4.40 -7.45 -1.63
N ARG A 80 4.81 -6.27 -2.10
CA ARG A 80 6.13 -5.71 -1.82
C ARG A 80 6.31 -5.44 -0.33
N LEU A 81 5.28 -4.91 0.32
CA LEU A 81 5.31 -4.67 1.75
C LEU A 81 5.46 -5.99 2.52
N GLN A 82 4.70 -7.01 2.14
CA GLN A 82 4.80 -8.33 2.76
C GLN A 82 6.22 -8.88 2.65
N ALA A 83 6.82 -8.79 1.47
CA ALA A 83 8.17 -9.27 1.23
C ALA A 83 9.19 -8.51 2.08
N LYS A 84 9.03 -7.19 2.19
CA LYS A 84 9.93 -6.35 2.99
C LYS A 84 9.87 -6.70 4.47
N LEU A 85 8.67 -7.01 4.97
CA LEU A 85 8.46 -7.33 6.38
C LEU A 85 8.79 -8.80 6.71
N GLY A 86 8.87 -9.64 5.69
CA GLY A 86 9.10 -11.07 5.90
C GLY A 86 7.86 -11.79 6.43
N TRP A 87 6.71 -11.25 6.15
CA TRP A 87 5.43 -11.79 6.62
C TRP A 87 4.78 -12.62 5.52
#